data_fc2e8a0d11607d19f529e143e5754c19
#
_entry.id   fc2e8a0d11607d19f529e143e5754c19
#
_cell.length_a   1.000
_cell.length_b   1.000
_cell.length_c   1.000
_cell.angle_alpha   90.00
_cell.angle_beta   90.00
_cell.angle_gamma   90.00
#
_symmetry.space_group_name_H-M   'P 1'
#
loop_
_entity.id
_entity.type
_entity.pdbx_description
1 polymer ?
#
loop_
_entity_poly.entity_id
_entity_poly.type
_entity_poly.pdbx_seq_one_letter_code
_entity_poly.pdbx_strand_id
1 'polypeptide(L)'
;MTARLVFVGLRVRDVDAAAAFYRNAFGISLEAPDAGISWGEGANVRFASLVESEHPTQNVEIGFLVDDLEASHRRAVAAGAEVVRQLRDESWGRTSAYRDLDGNTVTLTERSHPNRVAGVDLAGGGWAVVVLEGDRLVDAFRCESFADALLVDAEFVGVDIPIGIPIEGTRPADAAARRFVGPRASSVFTTPIRPVLEASTYAEARLIATDLTGKSVSAQAYALARRILEVDEYAGEDERVIEVHPEVSFRELAERPLESKHRVQGLVERRTLLEEAGIDLPASVPRIAEPDLLDATAAAWSARRYARGEAVPLPDGHRERLGAIWR
;
A
#
# COMPACT_ATOMS: atom_id res chain seq x y z
N MET A 1 0.99 -21.12 -13.72
CA MET A 1 0.18 -21.04 -12.49
C MET A 1 1.14 -20.91 -11.33
N THR A 2 1.13 -19.78 -10.65
CA THR A 2 1.87 -19.56 -9.41
C THR A 2 0.97 -20.01 -8.24
N ALA A 3 1.46 -20.91 -7.40
CA ALA A 3 0.73 -21.29 -6.19
C ALA A 3 0.81 -20.13 -5.19
N ARG A 4 -0.32 -19.85 -4.53
CA ARG A 4 -0.46 -18.77 -3.54
C ARG A 4 -0.86 -19.38 -2.20
N LEU A 5 -0.19 -18.97 -1.12
CA LEU A 5 -0.60 -19.34 0.22
C LEU A 5 -1.84 -18.52 0.61
N VAL A 6 -2.95 -19.18 0.88
CA VAL A 6 -4.24 -18.52 1.20
C VAL A 6 -4.73 -18.84 2.60
N PHE A 7 -4.11 -19.79 3.30
CA PHE A 7 -4.58 -20.26 4.60
C PHE A 7 -3.43 -20.90 5.40
N VAL A 8 -3.35 -20.58 6.70
CA VAL A 8 -2.54 -21.28 7.69
C VAL A 8 -3.45 -21.72 8.83
N GLY A 9 -3.54 -23.02 9.07
CA GLY A 9 -4.29 -23.58 10.20
C GLY A 9 -3.34 -24.13 11.25
N LEU A 10 -3.50 -23.69 12.49
CA LEU A 10 -2.84 -24.29 13.65
C LEU A 10 -3.81 -25.19 14.36
N ARG A 11 -3.40 -26.43 14.58
CA ARG A 11 -4.10 -27.35 15.47
C ARG A 11 -3.61 -27.13 16.88
N VAL A 12 -4.50 -26.87 17.80
CA VAL A 12 -4.20 -26.58 19.20
C VAL A 12 -4.98 -27.55 20.10
N ARG A 13 -4.48 -27.80 21.32
CA ARG A 13 -5.14 -28.69 22.27
C ARG A 13 -6.42 -28.11 22.82
N ASP A 14 -6.43 -26.80 23.02
CA ASP A 14 -7.53 -26.04 23.60
C ASP A 14 -7.60 -24.69 22.87
N VAL A 15 -8.68 -24.49 22.10
CA VAL A 15 -8.87 -23.30 21.27
C VAL A 15 -9.02 -22.05 22.12
N ASP A 16 -9.76 -22.13 23.24
CA ASP A 16 -10.00 -20.97 24.10
C ASP A 16 -8.71 -20.56 24.83
N ALA A 17 -7.95 -21.52 25.34
CA ALA A 17 -6.67 -21.28 25.99
C ALA A 17 -5.64 -20.68 24.99
N ALA A 18 -5.56 -21.24 23.80
CA ALA A 18 -4.68 -20.72 22.75
C ALA A 18 -5.08 -19.30 22.33
N ALA A 19 -6.36 -19.05 22.11
CA ALA A 19 -6.89 -17.73 21.75
C ALA A 19 -6.59 -16.69 22.83
N ALA A 20 -6.80 -17.03 24.10
CA ALA A 20 -6.46 -16.19 25.23
C ALA A 20 -4.95 -15.90 25.30
N PHE A 21 -4.12 -16.92 25.07
CA PHE A 21 -2.68 -16.78 25.03
C PHE A 21 -2.22 -15.83 23.91
N TYR A 22 -2.66 -16.06 22.68
CA TYR A 22 -2.30 -15.22 21.54
C TYR A 22 -2.72 -13.76 21.74
N ARG A 23 -3.90 -13.53 22.31
CA ARG A 23 -4.40 -12.19 22.66
C ARG A 23 -3.53 -11.53 23.73
N ASN A 24 -3.23 -12.22 24.81
CA ASN A 24 -2.51 -11.68 25.96
C ASN A 24 -1.01 -11.51 25.67
N ALA A 25 -0.40 -12.48 25.01
CA ALA A 25 1.04 -12.48 24.72
C ALA A 25 1.39 -11.56 23.55
N PHE A 26 0.61 -11.62 22.47
CA PHE A 26 0.96 -10.99 21.19
C PHE A 26 0.00 -9.87 20.76
N GLY A 27 -1.10 -9.66 21.48
CA GLY A 27 -2.08 -8.62 21.15
C GLY A 27 -2.97 -8.96 19.95
N ILE A 28 -3.01 -10.25 19.56
CA ILE A 28 -3.78 -10.71 18.39
C ILE A 28 -5.22 -10.90 18.80
N SER A 29 -6.13 -10.11 18.22
CA SER A 29 -7.56 -10.29 18.38
C SER A 29 -8.05 -11.39 17.45
N LEU A 30 -8.85 -12.31 17.99
CA LEU A 30 -9.40 -13.44 17.26
C LEU A 30 -10.91 -13.28 17.21
N GLU A 31 -11.47 -13.31 16.01
CA GLU A 31 -12.92 -13.39 15.83
C GLU A 31 -13.32 -14.86 15.67
N ALA A 32 -14.39 -15.29 16.32
CA ALA A 32 -14.85 -16.67 16.31
C ALA A 32 -15.96 -16.86 15.28
N PRO A 33 -15.69 -17.46 14.11
CA PRO A 33 -16.74 -18.08 13.31
C PRO A 33 -17.09 -19.46 13.87
N ASP A 34 -18.28 -19.98 13.55
CA ASP A 34 -18.94 -21.17 14.12
C ASP A 34 -18.16 -22.50 14.11
N ALA A 35 -16.90 -22.55 13.68
CA ALA A 35 -16.11 -23.78 13.61
C ALA A 35 -14.60 -23.60 13.82
N GLY A 36 -14.16 -22.56 14.52
CA GLY A 36 -12.76 -22.28 14.79
C GLY A 36 -12.52 -20.80 14.94
N ILE A 37 -11.44 -20.44 15.62
CA ILE A 37 -11.09 -19.04 15.78
C ILE A 37 -10.18 -18.65 14.62
N SER A 38 -10.58 -17.65 13.86
CA SER A 38 -9.75 -17.08 12.78
C SER A 38 -9.39 -15.65 13.11
N TRP A 39 -8.15 -15.28 12.83
CA TRP A 39 -7.75 -13.89 12.75
C TRP A 39 -7.56 -13.50 11.28
N GLY A 40 -8.15 -12.41 10.89
CA GLY A 40 -7.98 -11.82 9.56
C GLY A 40 -6.92 -10.75 9.58
N GLU A 41 -6.31 -10.57 8.42
CA GLU A 41 -5.51 -9.44 7.99
C GLU A 41 -4.08 -9.33 8.51
N GLY A 42 -3.20 -9.87 7.71
CA GLY A 42 -1.78 -9.54 7.62
C GLY A 42 -1.32 -9.83 6.19
N ALA A 43 -0.47 -9.01 5.67
CA ALA A 43 -0.20 -8.74 4.25
C ALA A 43 0.08 -9.94 3.33
N ASN A 44 0.30 -11.15 3.83
CA ASN A 44 0.58 -12.33 2.99
C ASN A 44 -0.19 -13.60 3.37
N VAL A 45 -0.99 -13.59 4.43
CA VAL A 45 -1.84 -14.71 4.83
C VAL A 45 -3.21 -14.19 5.22
N ARG A 46 -4.20 -14.39 4.38
CA ARG A 46 -5.56 -13.86 4.60
C ARG A 46 -6.33 -14.55 5.71
N PHE A 47 -5.94 -15.78 6.08
CA PHE A 47 -6.61 -16.54 7.13
C PHE A 47 -5.61 -17.40 7.88
N ALA A 48 -5.56 -17.23 9.19
CA ALA A 48 -5.04 -18.22 10.10
C ALA A 48 -6.18 -18.66 11.01
N SER A 49 -6.28 -19.94 11.33
CA SER A 49 -7.30 -20.45 12.23
C SER A 49 -6.69 -21.35 13.30
N LEU A 50 -7.27 -21.32 14.50
CA LEU A 50 -7.01 -22.30 15.53
C LEU A 50 -8.08 -23.39 15.43
N VAL A 51 -7.66 -24.63 15.37
CA VAL A 51 -8.55 -25.81 15.30
C VAL A 51 -8.19 -26.75 16.44
N GLU A 52 -9.16 -27.11 17.28
CA GLU A 52 -8.95 -28.05 18.37
C GLU A 52 -8.56 -29.44 17.84
N SER A 53 -7.54 -30.04 18.43
CA SER A 53 -7.02 -31.34 18.00
C SER A 53 -6.28 -32.06 19.13
N GLU A 54 -6.46 -33.38 19.21
CA GLU A 54 -5.64 -34.24 20.07
C GLU A 54 -4.16 -34.29 19.59
N HIS A 55 -3.91 -33.92 18.31
CA HIS A 55 -2.59 -33.86 17.70
C HIS A 55 -2.31 -32.42 17.25
N PRO A 56 -1.86 -31.53 18.16
CA PRO A 56 -1.59 -30.13 17.83
C PRO A 56 -0.46 -29.99 16.81
N THR A 57 -0.53 -28.93 16.02
CA THR A 57 0.54 -28.55 15.09
C THR A 57 1.77 -28.16 15.92
N GLN A 58 2.93 -28.65 15.53
CA GLN A 58 4.21 -28.37 16.19
C GLN A 58 5.27 -27.95 15.17
N ASN A 59 6.25 -27.19 15.62
CA ASN A 59 7.39 -26.74 14.83
C ASN A 59 7.02 -25.83 13.62
N VAL A 60 5.90 -25.15 13.68
CA VAL A 60 5.58 -24.09 12.73
C VAL A 60 6.18 -22.77 13.24
N GLU A 61 6.70 -21.96 12.35
CA GLU A 61 7.08 -20.59 12.63
C GLU A 61 6.05 -19.64 12.03
N ILE A 62 5.53 -18.70 12.87
CA ILE A 62 4.56 -17.69 12.47
C ILE A 62 5.15 -16.35 12.81
N GLY A 63 5.26 -15.47 11.80
CA GLY A 63 5.76 -14.10 11.96
C GLY A 63 4.63 -13.08 12.07
N PHE A 64 4.76 -12.15 13.03
CA PHE A 64 3.89 -10.98 13.15
C PHE A 64 4.72 -9.70 13.15
N LEU A 65 4.22 -8.70 12.44
CA LEU A 65 4.74 -7.33 12.56
C LEU A 65 4.14 -6.67 13.78
N VAL A 66 4.96 -5.94 14.53
CA VAL A 66 4.56 -5.15 15.70
C VAL A 66 5.15 -3.74 15.61
N ASP A 67 4.44 -2.78 16.17
CA ASP A 67 4.86 -1.38 16.15
C ASP A 67 5.95 -1.08 17.19
N ASP A 68 5.95 -1.81 18.32
CA ASP A 68 6.91 -1.67 19.42
C ASP A 68 7.28 -3.07 19.91
N LEU A 69 8.46 -3.53 19.50
CA LEU A 69 8.95 -4.86 19.86
C LEU A 69 9.26 -4.99 21.35
N GLU A 70 9.76 -3.92 22.00
CA GLU A 70 10.07 -3.97 23.42
C GLU A 70 8.79 -4.08 24.27
N ALA A 71 7.77 -3.30 23.94
CA ALA A 71 6.47 -3.41 24.61
C ALA A 71 5.83 -4.78 24.37
N SER A 72 5.93 -5.29 23.15
CA SER A 72 5.42 -6.62 22.77
C SER A 72 6.20 -7.73 23.48
N HIS A 73 7.52 -7.61 23.60
CA HIS A 73 8.36 -8.54 24.37
C HIS A 73 7.95 -8.59 25.84
N ARG A 74 7.80 -7.40 26.48
CA ARG A 74 7.35 -7.33 27.88
C ARG A 74 6.00 -8.03 28.07
N ARG A 75 5.04 -7.82 27.17
CA ARG A 75 3.72 -8.49 27.21
C ARG A 75 3.83 -9.98 27.07
N ALA A 76 4.60 -10.47 26.08
CA ALA A 76 4.81 -11.89 25.83
C ALA A 76 5.40 -12.58 27.07
N VAL A 77 6.44 -12.01 27.64
CA VAL A 77 7.08 -12.56 28.87
C VAL A 77 6.11 -12.52 30.06
N ALA A 78 5.37 -11.42 30.26
CA ALA A 78 4.39 -11.33 31.33
C ALA A 78 3.22 -12.32 31.18
N ALA A 79 2.87 -12.70 29.96
CA ALA A 79 1.87 -13.72 29.66
C ALA A 79 2.43 -15.15 29.75
N GLY A 80 3.71 -15.34 30.06
CA GLY A 80 4.34 -16.63 30.25
C GLY A 80 4.87 -17.29 28.97
N ALA A 81 5.03 -16.53 27.88
CA ALA A 81 5.64 -17.05 26.67
C ALA A 81 7.12 -17.41 26.91
N GLU A 82 7.53 -18.60 26.50
CA GLU A 82 8.94 -19.01 26.54
C GLU A 82 9.71 -18.24 25.46
N VAL A 83 10.78 -17.53 25.85
CA VAL A 83 11.63 -16.81 24.92
C VAL A 83 12.61 -17.76 24.25
N VAL A 84 12.44 -17.96 22.94
CA VAL A 84 13.34 -18.78 22.09
C VAL A 84 14.50 -17.94 21.59
N ARG A 85 14.24 -16.68 21.27
CA ARG A 85 15.21 -15.71 20.78
C ARG A 85 14.95 -14.35 21.42
N GLN A 86 15.99 -13.81 22.07
CA GLN A 86 15.96 -12.47 22.64
C GLN A 86 15.86 -11.39 21.53
N LEU A 87 15.52 -10.17 21.93
CA LEU A 87 15.52 -9.03 21.01
C LEU A 87 16.89 -8.89 20.36
N ARG A 88 16.89 -8.73 19.04
CA ARG A 88 18.12 -8.47 18.28
C ARG A 88 17.80 -7.66 17.03
N ASP A 89 18.80 -6.90 16.58
CA ASP A 89 18.73 -6.15 15.33
C ASP A 89 19.15 -7.06 14.17
N GLU A 90 18.37 -7.04 13.09
CA GLU A 90 18.65 -7.67 11.81
C GLU A 90 18.68 -6.59 10.72
N SER A 91 19.20 -6.91 9.53
CA SER A 91 19.25 -5.95 8.41
C SER A 91 17.85 -5.51 7.94
N TRP A 92 16.83 -6.28 8.25
CA TRP A 92 15.43 -6.08 7.85
C TRP A 92 14.50 -5.69 9.01
N GLY A 93 15.03 -5.51 10.22
CA GLY A 93 14.27 -5.08 11.36
C GLY A 93 14.74 -5.70 12.68
N ARG A 94 14.18 -5.22 13.79
CA ARG A 94 14.39 -5.82 15.11
C ARG A 94 13.44 -7.02 15.25
N THR A 95 13.91 -8.09 15.87
CA THR A 95 13.13 -9.34 16.01
C THR A 95 13.32 -10.02 17.36
N SER A 96 12.32 -10.79 17.78
CA SER A 96 12.37 -11.72 18.90
C SER A 96 11.49 -12.95 18.59
N ALA A 97 11.73 -14.10 19.24
CA ALA A 97 10.93 -15.28 19.01
C ALA A 97 10.55 -15.98 20.32
N TYR A 98 9.39 -16.61 20.31
CA TYR A 98 8.74 -17.22 21.46
C TYR A 98 8.18 -18.60 21.11
N ARG A 99 7.92 -19.43 22.11
CA ARG A 99 7.08 -20.62 21.99
C ARG A 99 5.64 -20.29 22.38
N ASP A 100 4.70 -20.79 21.59
CA ASP A 100 3.31 -20.85 22.00
C ASP A 100 3.05 -22.06 22.94
N LEU A 101 1.79 -22.23 23.38
CA LEU A 101 1.40 -23.29 24.31
C LEU A 101 1.56 -24.72 23.73
N ASP A 102 1.61 -24.85 22.42
CA ASP A 102 1.72 -26.10 21.68
C ASP A 102 3.11 -26.35 21.08
N GLY A 103 4.06 -25.42 21.32
CA GLY A 103 5.46 -25.55 20.93
C GLY A 103 5.80 -24.97 19.56
N ASN A 104 4.89 -24.21 18.93
CA ASN A 104 5.19 -23.48 17.71
C ASN A 104 6.04 -22.24 18.00
N THR A 105 6.82 -21.81 17.03
CA THR A 105 7.60 -20.58 17.13
C THR A 105 6.77 -19.40 16.66
N VAL A 106 6.67 -18.36 17.50
CA VAL A 106 6.06 -17.07 17.15
C VAL A 106 7.18 -16.04 17.10
N THR A 107 7.44 -15.50 15.91
CA THR A 107 8.43 -14.45 15.68
C THR A 107 7.73 -13.10 15.61
N LEU A 108 8.14 -12.19 16.46
CA LEU A 108 7.71 -10.79 16.39
C LEU A 108 8.81 -9.98 15.71
N THR A 109 8.41 -9.13 14.80
CA THR A 109 9.30 -8.24 14.04
C THR A 109 8.81 -6.82 14.16
N GLU A 110 9.70 -5.90 14.52
CA GLU A 110 9.49 -4.46 14.42
C GLU A 110 10.19 -3.96 13.16
N ARG A 111 9.52 -3.14 12.39
CA ARG A 111 10.15 -2.55 11.19
C ARG A 111 11.33 -1.67 11.59
N SER A 112 12.41 -1.74 10.83
CA SER A 112 13.64 -0.98 11.10
C SER A 112 13.43 0.53 11.05
N HIS A 113 12.39 0.96 10.36
CA HIS A 113 12.13 2.37 10.07
C HIS A 113 10.64 2.70 10.22
N PRO A 114 10.15 2.86 11.48
CA PRO A 114 8.81 3.39 11.69
C PRO A 114 8.71 4.78 11.04
N ASN A 115 7.58 5.09 10.42
CA ASN A 115 7.30 6.31 9.65
C ASN A 115 7.99 6.41 8.28
N ARG A 116 8.47 5.30 7.72
CA ARG A 116 8.96 5.29 6.35
C ARG A 116 7.80 5.04 5.39
N VAL A 117 7.68 5.88 4.37
CA VAL A 117 6.67 5.77 3.30
C VAL A 117 7.32 5.89 1.95
N ALA A 118 6.67 5.37 0.91
CA ALA A 118 7.15 5.52 -0.45
C ALA A 118 6.09 6.18 -1.34
N GLY A 119 6.55 6.89 -2.35
CA GLY A 119 5.75 7.38 -3.45
C GLY A 119 6.27 6.83 -4.77
N VAL A 120 5.38 6.41 -5.63
CA VAL A 120 5.69 5.73 -6.89
C VAL A 120 4.94 6.39 -8.04
N ASP A 121 5.69 6.72 -9.09
CA ASP A 121 5.14 7.27 -10.35
C ASP A 121 5.80 6.61 -11.56
N LEU A 122 5.17 6.68 -12.72
CA LEU A 122 5.72 6.16 -13.96
C LEU A 122 6.88 7.03 -14.45
N ALA A 123 8.03 6.42 -14.76
CA ALA A 123 9.23 7.11 -15.25
C ALA A 123 9.96 6.31 -16.31
N GLY A 124 10.01 6.83 -17.52
CA GLY A 124 10.83 6.25 -18.60
C GLY A 124 10.54 4.76 -18.89
N GLY A 125 9.28 4.35 -18.83
CA GLY A 125 8.84 2.97 -19.06
C GLY A 125 8.96 2.03 -17.86
N GLY A 126 9.52 2.49 -16.72
CA GLY A 126 9.53 1.83 -15.41
C GLY A 126 8.90 2.73 -14.37
N TRP A 127 9.40 2.70 -13.14
CA TRP A 127 8.85 3.40 -11.98
C TRP A 127 9.91 4.25 -11.29
N ALA A 128 9.58 5.50 -11.01
CA ALA A 128 10.30 6.33 -10.06
C ALA A 128 9.78 6.04 -8.66
N VAL A 129 10.68 5.78 -7.74
CA VAL A 129 10.37 5.53 -6.32
C VAL A 129 11.09 6.57 -5.48
N VAL A 130 10.34 7.22 -4.59
CA VAL A 130 10.86 8.15 -3.59
C VAL A 130 10.48 7.62 -2.22
N VAL A 131 11.46 7.55 -1.31
CA VAL A 131 11.26 7.08 0.06
C VAL A 131 11.46 8.23 1.03
N LEU A 132 10.46 8.48 1.85
CA LEU A 132 10.51 9.44 2.94
C LEU A 132 10.59 8.72 4.29
N GLU A 133 11.42 9.23 5.19
CA GLU A 133 11.46 8.86 6.61
C GLU A 133 11.10 10.09 7.43
N GLY A 134 9.88 10.13 7.96
CA GLY A 134 9.32 11.37 8.47
C GLY A 134 9.18 12.41 7.36
N ASP A 135 9.86 13.54 7.50
CA ASP A 135 9.86 14.62 6.49
C ASP A 135 11.10 14.56 5.57
N ARG A 136 12.06 13.68 5.87
CA ARG A 136 13.33 13.58 5.14
C ARG A 136 13.24 12.60 3.97
N LEU A 137 13.64 13.03 2.77
CA LEU A 137 13.88 12.12 1.66
C LEU A 137 15.15 11.31 1.94
N VAL A 138 15.03 9.99 2.01
CA VAL A 138 16.14 9.08 2.36
C VAL A 138 16.62 8.27 1.18
N ASP A 139 15.76 8.05 0.18
CA ASP A 139 16.15 7.36 -1.05
C ASP A 139 15.28 7.82 -2.23
N ALA A 140 15.85 7.79 -3.43
CA ALA A 140 15.13 8.00 -4.68
C ALA A 140 15.82 7.23 -5.80
N PHE A 141 15.10 6.33 -6.46
CA PHE A 141 15.64 5.46 -7.49
C PHE A 141 14.60 5.09 -8.54
N ARG A 142 15.06 4.52 -9.66
CA ARG A 142 14.20 3.98 -10.71
C ARG A 142 14.30 2.45 -10.74
N CYS A 143 13.15 1.77 -10.84
CA CYS A 143 13.06 0.33 -11.07
C CYS A 143 12.21 -0.02 -12.30
N GLU A 144 12.25 -1.28 -12.73
CA GLU A 144 11.62 -1.69 -14.00
C GLU A 144 10.19 -2.20 -13.79
N SER A 145 9.89 -2.83 -12.65
CA SER A 145 8.58 -3.39 -12.33
C SER A 145 7.98 -2.75 -11.07
N PHE A 146 6.66 -2.82 -10.92
CA PHE A 146 5.98 -2.39 -9.69
C PHE A 146 6.32 -3.34 -8.53
N ALA A 147 6.54 -4.63 -8.81
CA ALA A 147 7.02 -5.58 -7.81
C ALA A 147 8.36 -5.13 -7.18
N ASP A 148 9.31 -4.61 -8.00
CA ASP A 148 10.57 -4.09 -7.47
C ASP A 148 10.34 -2.84 -6.62
N ALA A 149 9.37 -1.98 -6.99
CA ALA A 149 9.01 -0.81 -6.20
C ALA A 149 8.46 -1.20 -4.82
N LEU A 150 7.76 -2.34 -4.71
CA LEU A 150 7.22 -2.84 -3.45
C LEU A 150 8.25 -3.50 -2.52
N LEU A 151 9.48 -3.73 -2.98
CA LEU A 151 10.57 -4.24 -2.14
C LEU A 151 11.07 -3.20 -1.12
N VAL A 152 10.63 -1.94 -1.24
CA VAL A 152 10.97 -0.90 -0.25
C VAL A 152 10.42 -1.26 1.13
N ASP A 153 11.22 -1.03 2.15
CA ASP A 153 10.76 -1.05 3.53
C ASP A 153 9.99 0.25 3.83
N ALA A 154 8.68 0.21 3.62
CA ALA A 154 7.78 1.34 3.80
C ALA A 154 6.46 0.86 4.42
N GLU A 155 5.89 1.67 5.31
CA GLU A 155 4.60 1.43 5.94
C GLU A 155 3.46 1.55 4.93
N PHE A 156 3.51 2.59 4.08
CA PHE A 156 2.59 2.79 2.97
C PHE A 156 3.33 3.18 1.69
N VAL A 157 2.74 2.79 0.57
CA VAL A 157 3.21 3.09 -0.78
C VAL A 157 2.11 3.79 -1.55
N GLY A 158 2.25 5.10 -1.74
CA GLY A 158 1.35 5.89 -2.58
C GLY A 158 1.74 5.75 -4.06
N VAL A 159 0.82 5.35 -4.91
CA VAL A 159 1.09 5.18 -6.35
C VAL A 159 0.14 6.02 -7.20
N ASP A 160 0.69 6.72 -8.22
CA ASP A 160 -0.11 7.46 -9.22
C ASP A 160 -0.65 6.52 -10.31
N ILE A 161 -1.46 5.57 -9.87
CA ILE A 161 -2.18 4.64 -10.76
C ILE A 161 -3.53 4.31 -10.13
N PRO A 162 -4.62 4.27 -10.91
CA PRO A 162 -5.94 3.89 -10.43
C PRO A 162 -5.99 2.49 -9.82
N ILE A 163 -6.60 2.39 -8.64
CA ILE A 163 -6.83 1.16 -7.90
C ILE A 163 -8.33 0.96 -7.67
N GLY A 164 -8.81 -0.28 -7.69
CA GLY A 164 -10.24 -0.57 -7.60
C GLY A 164 -10.94 -0.29 -8.94
N ILE A 165 -10.53 -1.02 -9.97
CA ILE A 165 -11.00 -0.85 -11.35
C ILE A 165 -12.46 -1.27 -11.47
N PRO A 166 -13.37 -0.41 -12.00
CA PRO A 166 -14.77 -0.74 -12.14
C PRO A 166 -14.98 -1.80 -13.23
N ILE A 167 -15.97 -2.68 -13.03
CA ILE A 167 -16.42 -3.62 -14.07
C ILE A 167 -17.36 -2.91 -15.05
N GLU A 168 -18.15 -1.95 -14.53
CA GLU A 168 -19.11 -1.13 -15.30
C GLU A 168 -19.15 0.30 -14.76
N GLY A 169 -19.67 1.23 -15.54
CA GLY A 169 -19.87 2.60 -15.13
C GLY A 169 -18.56 3.42 -15.04
N THR A 170 -18.46 4.27 -14.04
CA THR A 170 -17.31 5.16 -13.81
C THR A 170 -16.96 5.20 -12.34
N ARG A 171 -15.69 5.42 -12.02
CA ARG A 171 -15.22 5.53 -10.62
C ARG A 171 -15.65 6.86 -9.99
N PRO A 172 -16.28 6.83 -8.81
CA PRO A 172 -16.59 8.06 -8.07
C PRO A 172 -15.32 8.86 -7.71
N ALA A 173 -14.19 8.20 -7.47
CA ALA A 173 -12.90 8.81 -7.16
C ALA A 173 -12.42 9.74 -8.29
N ASP A 174 -12.47 9.29 -9.55
CA ASP A 174 -12.07 10.12 -10.70
C ASP A 174 -12.91 11.38 -10.80
N ALA A 175 -14.22 11.26 -10.62
CA ALA A 175 -15.14 12.39 -10.67
C ALA A 175 -14.91 13.38 -9.51
N ALA A 176 -14.59 12.86 -8.32
CA ALA A 176 -14.28 13.68 -7.15
C ALA A 176 -12.93 14.40 -7.33
N ALA A 177 -11.89 13.70 -7.78
CA ALA A 177 -10.58 14.27 -8.07
C ALA A 177 -10.65 15.37 -9.12
N ARG A 178 -11.38 15.15 -10.23
CA ARG A 178 -11.60 16.19 -11.27
C ARG A 178 -12.24 17.44 -10.71
N ARG A 179 -13.24 17.32 -9.83
CA ARG A 179 -13.85 18.49 -9.16
C ARG A 179 -12.86 19.18 -8.24
N PHE A 180 -12.07 18.41 -7.48
CA PHE A 180 -11.11 18.93 -6.52
C PHE A 180 -9.98 19.74 -7.17
N VAL A 181 -9.39 19.22 -8.24
CA VAL A 181 -8.30 19.91 -8.96
C VAL A 181 -8.81 21.09 -9.82
N GLY A 182 -10.11 21.18 -10.07
CA GLY A 182 -10.76 22.31 -10.72
C GLY A 182 -10.24 22.60 -12.13
N PRO A 183 -9.55 23.73 -12.39
CA PRO A 183 -9.04 24.08 -13.72
C PRO A 183 -8.09 23.04 -14.33
N ARG A 184 -7.50 22.19 -13.49
CA ARG A 184 -6.62 21.10 -13.90
C ARG A 184 -7.35 19.76 -14.09
N ALA A 185 -8.68 19.74 -14.14
CA ALA A 185 -9.50 18.53 -14.28
C ALA A 185 -9.10 17.63 -15.46
N SER A 186 -8.50 18.20 -16.51
CA SER A 186 -7.97 17.42 -17.65
C SER A 186 -6.75 16.56 -17.32
N SER A 187 -6.06 16.80 -16.21
CA SER A 187 -4.96 15.95 -15.74
C SER A 187 -5.44 14.61 -15.15
N VAL A 188 -6.68 14.58 -14.65
CA VAL A 188 -7.31 13.37 -14.12
C VAL A 188 -8.11 12.71 -15.24
N PHE A 189 -7.64 11.59 -15.76
CA PHE A 189 -8.40 10.84 -16.76
C PHE A 189 -9.50 9.98 -16.10
N THR A 190 -10.47 9.55 -16.88
CA THR A 190 -11.48 8.59 -16.42
C THR A 190 -10.90 7.20 -16.55
N THR A 191 -10.81 6.46 -15.46
CA THR A 191 -10.33 5.08 -15.44
C THR A 191 -11.24 4.21 -16.31
N PRO A 192 -10.70 3.51 -17.32
CA PRO A 192 -11.50 2.59 -18.12
C PRO A 192 -11.98 1.41 -17.27
N ILE A 193 -13.12 0.85 -17.65
CA ILE A 193 -13.62 -0.37 -17.02
C ILE A 193 -12.69 -1.56 -17.31
N ARG A 194 -12.67 -2.55 -16.42
CA ARG A 194 -11.79 -3.72 -16.52
C ARG A 194 -11.82 -4.41 -17.90
N PRO A 195 -12.99 -4.71 -18.52
CA PRO A 195 -13.01 -5.33 -19.85
C PRO A 195 -12.28 -4.53 -20.95
N VAL A 196 -12.25 -3.20 -20.82
CA VAL A 196 -11.52 -2.32 -21.76
C VAL A 196 -10.01 -2.41 -21.53
N LEU A 197 -9.56 -2.51 -20.27
CA LEU A 197 -8.14 -2.63 -19.93
C LEU A 197 -7.56 -4.00 -20.29
N GLU A 198 -8.38 -5.06 -20.25
CA GLU A 198 -8.00 -6.43 -20.58
C GLU A 198 -8.02 -6.72 -22.08
N ALA A 199 -8.50 -5.79 -22.93
CA ALA A 199 -8.52 -5.95 -24.37
C ALA A 199 -7.09 -6.10 -24.93
N SER A 200 -6.94 -7.03 -25.88
CA SER A 200 -5.62 -7.34 -26.46
C SER A 200 -5.07 -6.26 -27.39
N THR A 201 -5.96 -5.42 -27.94
CA THR A 201 -5.60 -4.33 -28.85
C THR A 201 -6.39 -3.05 -28.54
N TYR A 202 -5.81 -1.90 -28.91
CA TYR A 202 -6.51 -0.62 -28.79
C TYR A 202 -7.80 -0.58 -29.62
N ALA A 203 -7.81 -1.22 -30.78
CA ALA A 203 -9.01 -1.29 -31.61
C ALA A 203 -10.15 -2.05 -30.91
N GLU A 204 -9.83 -3.18 -30.31
CA GLU A 204 -10.75 -3.98 -29.49
C GLU A 204 -11.23 -3.21 -28.27
N ALA A 205 -10.30 -2.58 -27.52
CA ALA A 205 -10.63 -1.74 -26.37
C ALA A 205 -11.63 -0.64 -26.71
N ARG A 206 -11.49 -0.01 -27.86
CA ARG A 206 -12.43 1.01 -28.35
C ARG A 206 -13.82 0.47 -28.63
N LEU A 207 -13.90 -0.74 -29.22
CA LEU A 207 -15.18 -1.40 -29.50
C LEU A 207 -15.89 -1.76 -28.18
N ILE A 208 -15.17 -2.41 -27.26
CA ILE A 208 -15.70 -2.77 -25.94
C ILE A 208 -16.15 -1.53 -25.16
N ALA A 209 -15.32 -0.49 -25.14
CA ALA A 209 -15.67 0.76 -24.47
C ALA A 209 -16.95 1.39 -25.05
N THR A 210 -17.06 1.44 -26.38
CA THR A 210 -18.23 2.03 -27.06
C THR A 210 -19.50 1.22 -26.80
N ASP A 211 -19.39 -0.11 -26.83
CA ASP A 211 -20.52 -1.02 -26.60
C ASP A 211 -21.02 -0.95 -25.15
N LEU A 212 -20.10 -1.02 -24.18
CA LEU A 212 -20.47 -1.10 -22.75
C LEU A 212 -20.73 0.27 -22.09
N THR A 213 -20.13 1.37 -22.60
CA THR A 213 -20.21 2.67 -21.92
C THR A 213 -20.80 3.79 -22.80
N GLY A 214 -21.04 3.50 -24.07
CA GLY A 214 -21.45 4.54 -25.04
C GLY A 214 -20.35 5.54 -25.41
N LYS A 215 -19.11 5.37 -24.91
CA LYS A 215 -17.98 6.26 -25.12
C LYS A 215 -16.72 5.48 -25.49
N SER A 216 -15.88 6.05 -26.35
CA SER A 216 -14.60 5.44 -26.70
C SER A 216 -13.55 5.71 -25.61
N VAL A 217 -12.57 4.80 -25.48
CA VAL A 217 -11.38 4.99 -24.64
C VAL A 217 -10.32 5.80 -25.41
N SER A 218 -9.59 6.69 -24.72
CA SER A 218 -8.46 7.41 -25.30
C SER A 218 -7.23 6.50 -25.46
N ALA A 219 -6.39 6.79 -26.45
CA ALA A 219 -5.14 6.06 -26.66
C ALA A 219 -4.21 6.17 -25.42
N GLN A 220 -4.20 7.34 -24.77
CA GLN A 220 -3.42 7.57 -23.57
C GLN A 220 -3.89 6.67 -22.40
N ALA A 221 -5.19 6.59 -22.15
CA ALA A 221 -5.72 5.75 -21.07
C ALA A 221 -5.47 4.26 -21.35
N TYR A 222 -5.64 3.81 -22.61
CA TYR A 222 -5.33 2.43 -22.97
C TYR A 222 -3.84 2.10 -22.90
N ALA A 223 -2.95 3.05 -23.21
CA ALA A 223 -1.51 2.84 -23.09
C ALA A 223 -1.07 2.54 -21.64
N LEU A 224 -1.86 2.95 -20.66
CA LEU A 224 -1.64 2.65 -19.23
C LEU A 224 -2.28 1.32 -18.79
N ALA A 225 -3.06 0.66 -19.63
CA ALA A 225 -3.88 -0.51 -19.26
C ALA A 225 -3.06 -1.59 -18.52
N ARG A 226 -1.89 -1.96 -19.07
CA ARG A 226 -1.02 -2.97 -18.47
C ARG A 226 -0.54 -2.54 -17.07
N ARG A 227 -0.20 -1.26 -16.89
CA ARG A 227 0.26 -0.73 -15.60
C ARG A 227 -0.87 -0.63 -14.59
N ILE A 228 -2.05 -0.26 -15.02
CA ILE A 228 -3.24 -0.22 -14.18
C ILE A 228 -3.59 -1.63 -13.68
N LEU A 229 -3.60 -2.64 -14.55
CA LEU A 229 -3.87 -4.03 -14.18
C LEU A 229 -2.79 -4.59 -13.24
N GLU A 230 -1.50 -4.31 -13.52
CA GLU A 230 -0.37 -4.70 -12.67
C GLU A 230 -0.54 -4.15 -11.24
N VAL A 231 -0.76 -2.85 -11.11
CA VAL A 231 -0.90 -2.21 -9.79
C VAL A 231 -2.16 -2.65 -9.06
N ASP A 232 -3.29 -2.79 -9.76
CA ASP A 232 -4.56 -3.23 -9.16
C ASP A 232 -4.47 -4.65 -8.58
N GLU A 233 -3.74 -5.54 -9.23
CA GLU A 233 -3.47 -6.89 -8.73
C GLU A 233 -2.68 -6.82 -7.42
N TYR A 234 -1.55 -6.10 -7.40
CA TYR A 234 -0.73 -5.95 -6.19
C TYR A 234 -1.46 -5.22 -5.06
N ALA A 235 -2.22 -4.16 -5.37
CA ALA A 235 -2.98 -3.42 -4.37
C ALA A 235 -4.08 -4.26 -3.70
N GLY A 236 -4.60 -5.27 -4.41
CA GLY A 236 -5.53 -6.24 -3.83
C GLY A 236 -4.88 -7.18 -2.82
N GLU A 237 -3.56 -7.34 -2.86
CA GLU A 237 -2.77 -8.27 -2.06
C GLU A 237 -1.90 -7.59 -0.99
N ASP A 238 -1.44 -6.37 -1.25
CA ASP A 238 -0.57 -5.59 -0.37
C ASP A 238 -1.32 -4.36 0.16
N GLU A 239 -1.68 -4.42 1.44
CA GLU A 239 -2.44 -3.35 2.11
C GLU A 239 -1.68 -2.04 2.27
N ARG A 240 -0.36 -2.05 2.06
CA ARG A 240 0.46 -0.83 2.07
C ARG A 240 0.18 0.07 0.87
N VAL A 241 -0.34 -0.50 -0.24
CA VAL A 241 -0.52 0.24 -1.50
C VAL A 241 -1.80 1.05 -1.46
N ILE A 242 -1.67 2.36 -1.64
CA ILE A 242 -2.80 3.29 -1.74
C ILE A 242 -2.72 4.08 -3.04
N GLU A 243 -3.88 4.43 -3.59
CA GLU A 243 -3.95 5.32 -4.74
C GLU A 243 -3.81 6.77 -4.32
N VAL A 244 -2.93 7.47 -4.99
CA VAL A 244 -2.75 8.92 -4.88
C VAL A 244 -2.71 9.51 -6.28
N HIS A 245 -2.83 10.84 -6.37
CA HIS A 245 -2.72 11.53 -7.65
C HIS A 245 -1.94 12.84 -7.46
N PRO A 246 -0.77 13.02 -8.09
CA PRO A 246 0.12 14.16 -7.84
C PRO A 246 -0.56 15.53 -7.99
N GLU A 247 -1.41 15.74 -8.99
CA GLU A 247 -2.15 17.01 -9.13
C GLU A 247 -3.16 17.22 -7.98
N VAL A 248 -3.69 16.15 -7.39
CA VAL A 248 -4.52 16.21 -6.18
C VAL A 248 -3.65 16.56 -4.97
N SER A 249 -2.51 15.91 -4.81
CA SER A 249 -1.54 16.17 -3.75
C SER A 249 -1.04 17.63 -3.79
N PHE A 250 -0.62 18.09 -4.95
CA PHE A 250 -0.20 19.48 -5.13
C PHE A 250 -1.32 20.49 -4.92
N ARG A 251 -2.55 20.16 -5.33
CA ARG A 251 -3.73 21.01 -5.07
C ARG A 251 -4.03 21.13 -3.58
N GLU A 252 -3.84 20.04 -2.83
CA GLU A 252 -3.95 20.02 -1.37
C GLU A 252 -2.85 20.87 -0.72
N LEU A 253 -1.58 20.66 -1.11
CA LEU A 253 -0.43 21.41 -0.62
C LEU A 253 -0.56 22.91 -0.83
N ALA A 254 -1.01 23.31 -2.02
CA ALA A 254 -1.08 24.72 -2.41
C ALA A 254 -2.35 25.42 -1.97
N GLU A 255 -3.42 24.68 -1.63
CA GLU A 255 -4.77 25.17 -1.34
C GLU A 255 -5.39 26.02 -2.49
N ARG A 256 -4.73 26.06 -3.65
CA ARG A 256 -5.10 26.82 -4.85
C ARG A 256 -4.73 26.04 -6.12
N PRO A 257 -5.34 26.36 -7.28
CA PRO A 257 -4.88 25.80 -8.55
C PRO A 257 -3.43 26.21 -8.87
N LEU A 258 -2.68 25.27 -9.49
CA LEU A 258 -1.30 25.49 -9.90
C LEU A 258 -1.15 25.66 -11.41
N GLU A 259 -0.01 26.24 -11.82
CA GLU A 259 0.42 26.27 -13.21
C GLU A 259 0.68 24.86 -13.75
N SER A 260 0.70 24.73 -15.07
CA SER A 260 0.95 23.45 -15.74
C SER A 260 2.36 22.93 -15.45
N LYS A 261 2.50 21.66 -15.07
CA LYS A 261 3.80 20.99 -14.91
C LYS A 261 4.64 20.92 -16.21
N HIS A 262 4.04 21.23 -17.37
CA HIS A 262 4.76 21.33 -18.64
C HIS A 262 5.40 22.71 -18.86
N ARG A 263 5.25 23.63 -17.92
CA ARG A 263 5.92 24.94 -17.90
C ARG A 263 6.94 24.99 -16.79
N VAL A 264 8.06 25.67 -17.06
CA VAL A 264 9.15 25.83 -16.06
C VAL A 264 8.60 26.40 -14.74
N GLN A 265 7.73 27.43 -14.82
CA GLN A 265 7.10 28.02 -13.64
C GLN A 265 6.33 27.00 -12.82
N GLY A 266 5.58 26.10 -13.46
CA GLY A 266 4.81 25.06 -12.77
C GLY A 266 5.68 23.98 -12.14
N LEU A 267 6.86 23.68 -12.69
CA LEU A 267 7.83 22.77 -12.05
C LEU A 267 8.48 23.43 -10.83
N VAL A 268 8.92 24.68 -10.96
CA VAL A 268 9.49 25.43 -9.83
C VAL A 268 8.49 25.53 -8.70
N GLU A 269 7.22 25.87 -9.01
CA GLU A 269 6.16 25.96 -8.02
C GLU A 269 5.97 24.64 -7.23
N ARG A 270 5.94 23.48 -7.92
CA ARG A 270 5.81 22.17 -7.29
C ARG A 270 6.99 21.81 -6.41
N ARG A 271 8.21 22.11 -6.88
CA ARG A 271 9.44 21.92 -6.09
C ARG A 271 9.38 22.74 -4.79
N THR A 272 9.08 24.02 -4.90
CA THR A 272 8.98 24.93 -3.75
C THR A 272 7.94 24.42 -2.74
N LEU A 273 6.78 23.98 -3.19
CA LEU A 273 5.74 23.45 -2.29
C LEU A 273 6.20 22.21 -1.50
N LEU A 274 6.94 21.30 -2.14
CA LEU A 274 7.48 20.12 -1.46
C LEU A 274 8.60 20.50 -0.48
N GLU A 275 9.44 21.46 -0.82
CA GLU A 275 10.48 22.02 0.06
C GLU A 275 9.86 22.75 1.26
N GLU A 276 8.81 23.55 1.05
CA GLU A 276 8.03 24.18 2.12
C GLU A 276 7.32 23.16 3.03
N ALA A 277 6.96 21.99 2.48
CA ALA A 277 6.44 20.85 3.25
C ALA A 277 7.54 20.06 4.00
N GLY A 278 8.78 20.57 4.02
CA GLY A 278 9.93 20.02 4.74
C GLY A 278 10.68 18.90 4.01
N ILE A 279 10.40 18.68 2.71
CA ILE A 279 11.06 17.63 1.93
C ILE A 279 12.23 18.24 1.14
N ASP A 280 13.46 17.93 1.56
CA ASP A 280 14.65 18.37 0.87
C ASP A 280 14.92 17.51 -0.38
N LEU A 281 14.68 18.09 -1.55
CA LEU A 281 14.73 17.42 -2.83
C LEU A 281 16.15 17.45 -3.43
N PRO A 282 16.68 16.31 -3.91
CA PRO A 282 17.94 16.33 -4.66
C PRO A 282 17.81 17.15 -5.97
N ALA A 283 18.90 17.71 -6.41
CA ALA A 283 18.92 18.46 -7.67
C ALA A 283 18.60 17.56 -8.89
N SER A 284 18.96 16.28 -8.82
CA SER A 284 18.61 15.28 -9.84
C SER A 284 18.75 13.87 -9.27
N VAL A 285 18.01 12.92 -9.87
CA VAL A 285 18.16 11.48 -9.60
C VAL A 285 18.45 10.78 -10.93
N PRO A 286 19.45 9.88 -10.99
CA PRO A 286 19.79 9.18 -12.23
C PRO A 286 18.57 8.47 -12.83
N ARG A 287 18.35 8.67 -14.14
CA ARG A 287 17.28 8.04 -14.93
C ARG A 287 15.84 8.43 -14.52
N ILE A 288 15.65 9.45 -13.71
CA ILE A 288 14.34 10.03 -13.37
C ILE A 288 14.35 11.48 -13.87
N ALA A 289 13.35 11.83 -14.68
CA ALA A 289 13.12 13.22 -15.08
C ALA A 289 12.57 14.04 -13.91
N GLU A 290 12.85 15.33 -13.87
CA GLU A 290 12.39 16.19 -12.77
C GLU A 290 10.87 16.14 -12.55
N PRO A 291 10.00 16.17 -13.58
CA PRO A 291 8.56 16.04 -13.35
C PRO A 291 8.17 14.74 -12.65
N ASP A 292 8.77 13.59 -13.03
CA ASP A 292 8.49 12.28 -12.45
C ASP A 292 9.01 12.20 -11.00
N LEU A 293 10.15 12.83 -10.70
CA LEU A 293 10.67 12.94 -9.33
C LEU A 293 9.69 13.73 -8.44
N LEU A 294 9.20 14.86 -8.93
CA LEU A 294 8.24 15.70 -8.20
C LEU A 294 6.91 14.96 -7.97
N ASP A 295 6.42 14.26 -8.99
CA ASP A 295 5.17 13.50 -8.90
C ASP A 295 5.31 12.31 -7.92
N ALA A 296 6.40 11.53 -7.98
CA ALA A 296 6.69 10.47 -7.01
C ALA A 296 6.87 11.02 -5.59
N THR A 297 7.48 12.22 -5.43
CA THR A 297 7.62 12.86 -4.12
C THR A 297 6.27 13.32 -3.56
N ALA A 298 5.40 13.87 -4.40
CA ALA A 298 4.04 14.24 -4.00
C ALA A 298 3.21 13.00 -3.61
N ALA A 299 3.42 11.88 -4.29
CA ALA A 299 2.83 10.60 -3.93
C ALA A 299 3.32 10.12 -2.54
N ALA A 300 4.62 10.22 -2.26
CA ALA A 300 5.19 9.90 -0.95
C ALA A 300 4.65 10.84 0.16
N TRP A 301 4.48 12.12 -0.14
CA TRP A 301 3.87 13.08 0.79
C TRP A 301 2.43 12.69 1.15
N SER A 302 1.60 12.29 0.17
CA SER A 302 0.24 11.80 0.45
C SER A 302 0.25 10.49 1.23
N ALA A 303 1.17 9.55 0.93
CA ALA A 303 1.33 8.32 1.70
C ALA A 303 1.72 8.60 3.16
N ARG A 304 2.56 9.62 3.41
CA ARG A 304 2.91 10.08 4.76
C ARG A 304 1.70 10.63 5.51
N ARG A 305 0.85 11.42 4.86
CA ARG A 305 -0.41 11.89 5.46
C ARG A 305 -1.34 10.74 5.80
N TYR A 306 -1.40 9.73 4.92
CA TYR A 306 -2.17 8.52 5.16
C TYR A 306 -1.67 7.77 6.38
N ALA A 307 -0.37 7.56 6.51
CA ALA A 307 0.26 6.93 7.68
C ALA A 307 -0.02 7.69 9.00
N ARG A 308 -0.14 9.01 8.94
CA ARG A 308 -0.46 9.86 10.10
C ARG A 308 -1.97 9.99 10.38
N GLY A 309 -2.83 9.39 9.56
CA GLY A 309 -4.28 9.56 9.68
C GLY A 309 -4.78 10.96 9.28
N GLU A 310 -3.98 11.72 8.54
CA GLU A 310 -4.28 13.09 8.09
C GLU A 310 -4.86 13.13 6.67
N ALA A 311 -4.69 12.05 5.92
CA ALA A 311 -5.18 11.99 4.54
C ALA A 311 -6.71 11.92 4.49
N VAL A 312 -7.28 12.60 3.50
CA VAL A 312 -8.72 12.63 3.24
C VAL A 312 -8.99 11.92 1.91
N PRO A 313 -9.94 10.99 1.86
CA PRO A 313 -10.28 10.29 0.62
C PRO A 313 -11.08 11.15 -0.36
N LEU A 314 -10.93 10.88 -1.63
CA LEU A 314 -11.84 11.33 -2.67
C LEU A 314 -12.54 10.10 -3.30
N PRO A 315 -13.89 10.00 -3.23
CA PRO A 315 -14.83 11.00 -2.70
C PRO A 315 -14.81 11.11 -1.16
N ASP A 316 -15.18 12.28 -0.66
CA ASP A 316 -15.28 12.52 0.77
C ASP A 316 -16.21 11.50 1.45
N GLY A 317 -15.77 11.02 2.62
CA GLY A 317 -16.52 10.03 3.42
C GLY A 317 -16.36 8.57 2.95
N HIS A 318 -15.55 8.31 1.93
CA HIS A 318 -15.14 6.96 1.57
C HIS A 318 -14.34 6.34 2.73
N ARG A 319 -14.57 5.06 3.04
CA ARG A 319 -13.95 4.43 4.21
C ARG A 319 -12.99 3.29 3.86
N GLU A 320 -13.07 2.80 2.64
CA GLU A 320 -12.24 1.70 2.18
C GLU A 320 -10.94 2.23 1.57
N ARG A 321 -9.86 1.49 1.73
CA ARG A 321 -8.55 1.83 1.14
C ARG A 321 -8.61 1.86 -0.38
N LEU A 322 -9.27 0.89 -0.98
CA LEU A 322 -9.42 0.77 -2.44
C LEU A 322 -10.60 1.61 -2.94
N GLY A 323 -10.48 2.14 -4.17
CA GLY A 323 -11.53 2.92 -4.81
C GLY A 323 -11.60 4.39 -4.37
N ALA A 324 -10.62 4.86 -3.61
CA ALA A 324 -10.41 6.26 -3.26
C ALA A 324 -9.06 6.77 -3.74
N ILE A 325 -8.97 8.07 -4.02
CA ILE A 325 -7.71 8.82 -4.20
C ILE A 325 -7.46 9.57 -2.89
N TRP A 326 -6.31 9.30 -2.25
CA TRP A 326 -5.96 9.87 -0.94
C TRP A 326 -5.14 11.15 -1.10
N ARG A 327 -5.54 12.22 -0.39
CA ARG A 327 -4.92 13.55 -0.42
C ARG A 327 -4.46 14.04 0.94
#